data_8059e9dda6b0a8bad45d4bb428394756
#
_entry.id   8059e9dda6b0a8bad45d4bb428394756
#
_cell.length_a   1.000
_cell.length_b   1.000
_cell.length_c   1.000
_cell.angle_alpha   90.00
_cell.angle_beta   90.00
_cell.angle_gamma   90.00
#
_symmetry.space_group_name_H-M   'P 1'
#
loop_
_entity.id
_entity.type
_entity.pdbx_description
1 polymer ?
#
loop_
_entity_poly.entity_id
_entity_poly.type
_entity_poly.pdbx_seq_one_letter_code
_entity_poly.pdbx_strand_id
1 'polypeptide(L)'
;MTASEAFQIAVPRSPAVLCLARGAETELIAVEWFTWLNLTHQPMISFSMQRSARYGLDLKDGDALYLAFPPTKEVAQFKAGISASSTAIQDGSSDAPAVCPCGDILVPSGSEIVLKCTLSRAYNFPFKKVRIFNCNFEEATVLKDD
;
A
#
# COMPACT_ATOMS: atom_id res chain seq x y z
N MET A 1 5.02 -6.55 16.49
CA MET A 1 4.48 -7.64 15.67
C MET A 1 5.56 -8.15 14.73
N THR A 2 5.70 -9.45 14.63
CA THR A 2 6.67 -10.06 13.73
C THR A 2 6.14 -10.06 12.30
N ALA A 3 7.05 -10.24 11.32
CA ALA A 3 6.65 -10.35 9.92
C ALA A 3 5.72 -11.55 9.69
N SER A 4 5.98 -12.67 10.38
CA SER A 4 5.12 -13.85 10.26
C SER A 4 3.71 -13.60 10.78
N GLU A 5 3.58 -12.88 11.87
CA GLU A 5 2.26 -12.50 12.39
C GLU A 5 1.53 -11.58 11.43
N ALA A 6 2.25 -10.58 10.89
CA ALA A 6 1.68 -9.66 9.91
C ALA A 6 1.23 -10.40 8.64
N PHE A 7 2.02 -11.36 8.18
CA PHE A 7 1.71 -12.18 7.03
C PHE A 7 0.36 -12.92 7.22
N GLN A 8 0.14 -13.49 8.39
CA GLN A 8 -1.08 -14.23 8.65
C GLN A 8 -2.33 -13.36 8.62
N ILE A 9 -2.18 -12.08 8.96
CA ILE A 9 -3.29 -11.14 8.88
C ILE A 9 -3.48 -10.62 7.46
N ALA A 10 -2.39 -10.31 6.78
CA ALA A 10 -2.42 -9.64 5.47
C ALA A 10 -2.84 -10.58 4.33
N VAL A 11 -2.36 -11.82 4.32
CA VAL A 11 -2.58 -12.72 3.18
C VAL A 11 -4.05 -12.95 2.86
N PRO A 12 -4.93 -13.21 3.84
CA PRO A 12 -6.35 -13.40 3.50
C PRO A 12 -7.02 -12.16 2.92
N ARG A 13 -6.37 -11.02 3.00
CA ARG A 13 -6.94 -9.75 2.53
C ARG A 13 -6.28 -9.23 1.26
N SER A 14 -5.38 -10.03 0.68
CA SER A 14 -4.79 -9.71 -0.61
C SER A 14 -5.88 -9.56 -1.68
N PRO A 15 -5.81 -8.58 -2.59
CA PRO A 15 -4.73 -7.64 -2.83
C PRO A 15 -4.71 -6.45 -1.87
N ALA A 16 -3.73 -5.59 -2.07
CA ALA A 16 -3.45 -4.47 -1.18
C ALA A 16 -3.67 -3.13 -1.86
N VAL A 17 -3.62 -2.07 -1.06
CA VAL A 17 -3.59 -0.70 -1.57
C VAL A 17 -2.27 -0.06 -1.12
N LEU A 18 -1.50 0.42 -2.10
CA LEU A 18 -0.26 1.14 -1.83
C LEU A 18 -0.60 2.57 -1.44
N CYS A 19 -0.06 3.03 -0.31
CA CYS A 19 -0.29 4.37 0.21
C CYS A 19 1.03 5.11 0.29
N LEU A 20 1.12 6.24 -0.39
CA LEU A 20 2.36 7.02 -0.50
C LEU A 20 2.13 8.44 0.04
N ALA A 21 2.99 8.86 0.97
CA ALA A 21 2.94 10.22 1.48
C ALA A 21 3.49 11.19 0.44
N ARG A 22 2.70 12.22 0.10
CA ARG A 22 3.07 13.25 -0.86
C ARG A 22 2.74 14.62 -0.28
N GLY A 23 3.57 15.09 0.66
CA GLY A 23 3.29 16.34 1.35
C GLY A 23 2.03 16.22 2.20
N ALA A 24 1.04 17.08 1.95
CA ALA A 24 -0.23 17.07 2.67
C ALA A 24 -1.20 16.01 2.16
N GLU A 25 -0.86 15.32 1.08
CA GLU A 25 -1.73 14.35 0.45
C GLU A 25 -1.15 12.94 0.56
N THR A 26 -2.01 11.95 0.43
CA THR A 26 -1.62 10.55 0.31
C THR A 26 -2.13 10.03 -1.04
N GLU A 27 -1.23 9.42 -1.82
CA GLU A 27 -1.63 8.72 -3.04
C GLU A 27 -1.96 7.27 -2.68
N LEU A 28 -3.11 6.79 -3.18
CA LEU A 28 -3.58 5.43 -2.90
C LEU A 28 -3.83 4.72 -4.21
N ILE A 29 -3.18 3.58 -4.40
CA ILE A 29 -3.20 2.84 -5.67
C ILE A 29 -3.36 1.35 -5.38
N ALA A 30 -4.29 0.68 -6.10
CA ALA A 30 -4.46 -0.76 -5.94
C ALA A 30 -3.21 -1.50 -6.44
N VAL A 31 -2.78 -2.47 -5.66
CA VAL A 31 -1.66 -3.37 -5.99
C VAL A 31 -2.28 -4.72 -6.35
N GLU A 32 -2.10 -5.14 -7.61
CA GLU A 32 -2.73 -6.36 -8.10
C GLU A 32 -2.09 -7.62 -7.55
N TRP A 33 -0.80 -7.56 -7.23
CA TRP A 33 -0.04 -8.71 -6.79
C TRP A 33 1.03 -8.31 -5.78
N PHE A 34 1.17 -9.09 -4.73
CA PHE A 34 2.30 -8.96 -3.82
C PHE A 34 2.66 -10.33 -3.26
N THR A 35 3.89 -10.46 -2.79
CA THR A 35 4.34 -11.66 -2.10
C THR A 35 5.36 -11.30 -1.02
N TRP A 36 5.44 -12.16 -0.02
CA TRP A 36 6.45 -12.05 1.01
C TRP A 36 7.70 -12.81 0.58
N LEU A 37 8.86 -12.23 0.90
CA LEU A 37 10.15 -12.82 0.66
C LEU A 37 10.90 -12.86 1.98
N ASN A 38 11.58 -13.97 2.26
CA ASN A 38 12.53 -14.06 3.35
C ASN A 38 11.96 -13.63 4.71
N LEU A 39 10.86 -14.29 5.12
CA LEU A 39 10.09 -13.88 6.31
C LEU A 39 10.86 -13.90 7.63
N THR A 40 11.91 -14.73 7.75
CA THR A 40 12.53 -15.01 9.04
C THR A 40 13.76 -14.16 9.35
N HIS A 41 14.57 -13.81 8.34
CA HIS A 41 15.81 -13.08 8.57
C HIS A 41 15.71 -11.61 8.23
N GLN A 42 15.41 -11.32 6.99
CA GLN A 42 15.23 -9.95 6.51
C GLN A 42 13.90 -9.91 5.78
N PRO A 43 12.79 -9.74 6.52
CA PRO A 43 11.48 -9.80 5.89
C PRO A 43 11.35 -8.76 4.79
N MET A 44 10.92 -9.22 3.62
CA MET A 44 10.74 -8.37 2.46
C MET A 44 9.39 -8.63 1.83
N ILE A 45 8.88 -7.62 1.14
CA ILE A 45 7.65 -7.70 0.37
C ILE A 45 7.96 -7.25 -1.04
N SER A 46 7.50 -8.02 -2.02
CA SER A 46 7.61 -7.64 -3.42
C SER A 46 6.21 -7.44 -3.99
N PHE A 47 6.03 -6.37 -4.73
CA PHE A 47 4.76 -6.14 -5.42
C PHE A 47 5.03 -5.52 -6.79
N SER A 48 4.01 -5.56 -7.65
CA SER A 48 4.14 -5.04 -9.00
C SER A 48 3.02 -4.05 -9.31
N MET A 49 3.34 -3.10 -10.21
CA MET A 49 2.37 -2.15 -10.74
C MET A 49 2.61 -2.01 -12.23
N GLN A 50 1.56 -1.63 -12.96
CA GLN A 50 1.72 -1.35 -14.38
C GLN A 50 2.59 -0.11 -14.57
N ARG A 51 3.53 -0.17 -15.52
CA ARG A 51 4.43 0.95 -15.81
C ARG A 51 3.69 2.21 -16.28
N SER A 52 2.52 2.03 -16.85
CA SER A 52 1.68 3.13 -17.28
C SER A 52 0.91 3.80 -16.14
N ALA A 53 0.97 3.23 -14.92
CA ALA A 53 0.30 3.82 -13.78
C ALA A 53 0.85 5.21 -13.49
N ARG A 54 -0.05 6.16 -13.27
CA ARG A 54 0.32 7.55 -13.04
C ARG A 54 1.10 7.74 -11.74
N TYR A 55 0.74 6.96 -10.72
CA TYR A 55 1.30 7.12 -9.37
C TYR A 55 2.37 6.08 -9.11
N GLY A 56 3.29 6.41 -8.22
CA GLY A 56 4.29 5.47 -7.75
C GLY A 56 5.49 5.25 -8.65
N LEU A 57 5.48 5.79 -9.88
CA LEU A 57 6.57 5.57 -10.83
C LEU A 57 7.85 6.31 -10.45
N ASP A 58 7.75 7.33 -9.61
CA ASP A 58 8.87 8.14 -9.17
C ASP A 58 9.47 7.68 -7.84
N LEU A 59 9.05 6.52 -7.35
CA LEU A 59 9.61 5.96 -6.13
C LEU A 59 11.09 5.63 -6.32
N LYS A 60 11.90 5.95 -5.31
CA LYS A 60 13.34 5.75 -5.33
C LYS A 60 13.74 4.86 -4.17
N ASP A 61 14.90 4.20 -4.30
CA ASP A 61 15.45 3.39 -3.22
C ASP A 61 15.55 4.23 -1.94
N GLY A 62 15.08 3.65 -0.84
CA GLY A 62 15.04 4.33 0.45
C GLY A 62 13.73 5.00 0.78
N ASP A 63 12.82 5.16 -0.19
CA ASP A 63 11.52 5.79 0.07
C ASP A 63 10.67 4.91 0.97
N ALA A 64 9.98 5.54 1.91
CA ALA A 64 8.99 4.86 2.74
C ALA A 64 7.68 4.70 1.99
N LEU A 65 7.05 3.55 2.17
CA LEU A 65 5.74 3.30 1.59
C LEU A 65 4.93 2.41 2.53
N TYR A 66 3.63 2.37 2.29
CA TYR A 66 2.71 1.62 3.15
C TYR A 66 1.80 0.77 2.28
N LEU A 67 1.53 -0.46 2.74
CA LEU A 67 0.56 -1.35 2.12
C LEU A 67 -0.60 -1.55 3.09
N ALA A 68 -1.79 -1.17 2.68
CA ALA A 68 -3.00 -1.31 3.48
C ALA A 68 -3.86 -2.45 2.92
N PHE A 69 -4.61 -3.10 3.79
CA PHE A 69 -5.40 -4.29 3.43
C PHE A 69 -6.85 -4.08 3.83
N PRO A 70 -7.62 -3.31 3.03
CA PRO A 70 -9.06 -3.18 3.23
C PRO A 70 -9.78 -4.44 2.75
N PRO A 71 -11.10 -4.54 2.96
CA PRO A 71 -11.86 -5.65 2.37
C PRO A 71 -11.58 -5.76 0.87
N THR A 72 -11.40 -6.97 0.39
CA THR A 72 -10.97 -7.22 -0.99
C THR A 72 -11.84 -6.51 -2.03
N LYS A 73 -13.16 -6.49 -1.81
CA LYS A 73 -14.09 -5.85 -2.75
C LYS A 73 -13.88 -4.35 -2.91
N GLU A 74 -13.22 -3.72 -1.95
CA GLU A 74 -13.02 -2.27 -1.98
C GLU A 74 -11.71 -1.87 -2.66
N VAL A 75 -10.80 -2.82 -2.87
CA VAL A 75 -9.51 -2.54 -3.49
C VAL A 75 -9.67 -1.98 -4.91
N ALA A 76 -10.66 -2.48 -5.65
CA ALA A 76 -10.87 -2.05 -7.03
C ALA A 76 -11.14 -0.55 -7.17
N GLN A 77 -11.64 0.10 -6.12
CA GLN A 77 -11.89 1.54 -6.14
C GLN A 77 -10.60 2.35 -6.30
N PHE A 78 -9.47 1.75 -6.03
CA PHE A 78 -8.16 2.41 -6.09
C PHE A 78 -7.35 2.05 -7.33
N LYS A 79 -7.94 1.35 -8.29
CA LYS A 79 -7.22 0.89 -9.49
C LYS A 79 -6.57 2.03 -10.28
N ALA A 80 -7.30 3.12 -10.45
CA ALA A 80 -6.80 4.27 -11.21
C ALA A 80 -5.88 5.16 -10.39
N GLY A 81 -5.78 4.89 -9.09
CA GLY A 81 -5.07 5.76 -8.16
C GLY A 81 -5.90 6.97 -7.78
N ILE A 82 -5.85 7.33 -6.52
CA ILE A 82 -6.48 8.56 -6.03
C ILE A 82 -5.50 9.30 -5.15
N SER A 83 -5.72 10.62 -5.02
CA SER A 83 -4.98 11.43 -4.08
C SER A 83 -5.97 11.95 -3.04
N ALA A 84 -5.66 11.78 -1.76
CA ALA A 84 -6.53 12.18 -0.68
C ALA A 84 -5.78 13.07 0.32
N SER A 85 -6.48 14.05 0.87
CA SER A 85 -5.92 14.89 1.92
C SER A 85 -6.85 14.87 3.12
N SER A 86 -6.31 15.17 4.30
CA SER A 86 -7.10 15.20 5.52
C SER A 86 -8.21 16.24 5.47
N THR A 87 -8.02 17.32 4.70
CA THR A 87 -9.05 18.34 4.54
C THR A 87 -10.18 17.88 3.62
N ALA A 88 -9.87 17.08 2.62
CA ALA A 88 -10.88 16.59 1.67
C ALA A 88 -11.82 15.56 2.28
N ILE A 89 -11.40 14.85 3.31
CA ILE A 89 -12.23 13.85 3.99
C ILE A 89 -13.50 14.48 4.56
N GLN A 90 -13.44 15.75 4.95
CA GLN A 90 -14.55 16.42 5.64
C GLN A 90 -15.62 16.92 4.68
N ASP A 91 -15.37 16.89 3.38
CA ASP A 91 -16.31 17.46 2.41
C ASP A 91 -17.48 16.55 2.07
N GLY A 92 -17.46 15.30 2.54
CA GLY A 92 -18.58 14.40 2.30
C GLY A 92 -18.87 14.12 0.83
N SER A 93 -17.88 14.30 -0.05
CA SER A 93 -18.08 14.01 -1.45
C SER A 93 -18.32 12.51 -1.62
N SER A 94 -19.50 12.15 -2.06
CA SER A 94 -20.01 10.79 -1.99
C SER A 94 -19.34 9.82 -2.94
N ASP A 95 -18.55 10.31 -3.92
CA ASP A 95 -17.99 9.46 -4.96
C ASP A 95 -16.56 9.00 -4.67
N ALA A 96 -15.90 9.59 -3.68
CA ALA A 96 -14.54 9.21 -3.32
C ALA A 96 -14.55 8.00 -2.39
N PRO A 97 -13.62 7.05 -2.55
CA PRO A 97 -13.48 5.96 -1.60
C PRO A 97 -13.24 6.50 -0.20
N ALA A 98 -13.79 5.82 0.83
CA ALA A 98 -13.61 6.23 2.20
C ALA A 98 -12.18 5.96 2.66
N VAL A 99 -11.58 6.93 3.34
CA VAL A 99 -10.22 6.82 3.88
C VAL A 99 -10.21 7.29 5.32
N CYS A 100 -9.20 6.84 6.07
CA CYS A 100 -9.03 7.24 7.46
C CYS A 100 -7.54 7.43 7.77
N PRO A 101 -7.22 8.23 8.81
CA PRO A 101 -5.81 8.44 9.18
C PRO A 101 -5.17 7.18 9.75
N CYS A 102 -3.88 7.00 9.43
CA CYS A 102 -3.02 6.00 10.04
C CYS A 102 -1.65 6.64 10.18
N GLY A 103 -1.35 7.17 11.39
CA GLY A 103 -0.15 7.97 11.57
C GLY A 103 -0.19 9.21 10.68
N ASP A 104 0.83 9.38 9.86
CA ASP A 104 0.96 10.56 9.00
C ASP A 104 0.36 10.37 7.62
N ILE A 105 -0.24 9.23 7.34
CA ILE A 105 -0.83 8.94 6.03
C ILE A 105 -2.32 8.61 6.18
N LEU A 106 -2.98 8.57 5.04
CA LEU A 106 -4.37 8.10 4.93
C LEU A 106 -4.38 6.71 4.33
N VAL A 107 -5.26 5.86 4.84
CA VAL A 107 -5.43 4.50 4.34
C VAL A 107 -6.91 4.26 4.05
N PRO A 108 -7.25 3.27 3.20
CA PRO A 108 -8.66 2.95 2.98
C PRO A 108 -9.35 2.59 4.31
N SER A 109 -10.53 3.14 4.53
CA SER A 109 -11.33 2.80 5.71
C SER A 109 -11.66 1.31 5.69
N GLY A 110 -11.63 0.69 6.87
CA GLY A 110 -11.84 -0.74 6.97
C GLY A 110 -10.59 -1.57 6.77
N SER A 111 -9.43 -0.93 6.58
CA SER A 111 -8.17 -1.66 6.53
C SER A 111 -7.92 -2.34 7.87
N GLU A 112 -7.62 -3.63 7.84
CA GLU A 112 -7.36 -4.39 9.06
C GLU A 112 -5.93 -4.22 9.52
N ILE A 113 -5.00 -4.12 8.56
CA ILE A 113 -3.58 -3.99 8.87
C ILE A 113 -2.92 -3.08 7.84
N VAL A 114 -1.91 -2.35 8.28
CA VAL A 114 -1.09 -1.51 7.41
C VAL A 114 0.37 -1.88 7.65
N LEU A 115 1.09 -2.17 6.56
CA LEU A 115 2.50 -2.55 6.62
C LEU A 115 3.34 -1.36 6.17
N LYS A 116 4.28 -0.94 7.02
CA LYS A 116 5.25 0.09 6.65
C LYS A 116 6.49 -0.58 6.09
N CYS A 117 6.90 -0.13 4.93
CA CYS A 117 8.03 -0.70 4.20
C CYS A 117 8.98 0.40 3.72
N THR A 118 10.21 0.02 3.43
CA THR A 118 11.18 0.90 2.80
C THR A 118 11.59 0.29 1.48
N LEU A 119 11.51 1.07 0.40
CA LEU A 119 11.87 0.56 -0.93
C LEU A 119 13.35 0.23 -0.97
N SER A 120 13.66 -1.03 -1.24
CA SER A 120 15.03 -1.49 -1.40
C SER A 120 15.47 -1.36 -2.85
N ARG A 121 14.64 -1.77 -3.79
CA ARG A 121 14.96 -1.72 -5.20
C ARG A 121 13.70 -1.76 -6.05
N ALA A 122 13.69 -0.97 -7.11
CA ALA A 122 12.63 -1.00 -8.13
C ALA A 122 13.25 -1.28 -9.48
N TYR A 123 12.58 -2.10 -10.31
CA TYR A 123 13.08 -2.40 -11.65
C TYR A 123 11.94 -2.69 -12.60
N ASN A 124 12.18 -2.44 -13.89
CA ASN A 124 11.21 -2.71 -14.94
C ASN A 124 11.35 -4.16 -15.40
N PHE A 125 10.22 -4.87 -15.48
CA PHE A 125 10.23 -6.23 -15.96
C PHE A 125 10.38 -6.22 -17.49
N PRO A 126 11.38 -6.96 -18.05
CA PRO A 126 11.61 -6.93 -19.49
C PRO A 126 10.39 -7.40 -20.27
N PHE A 127 10.11 -6.71 -21.38
CA PHE A 127 9.03 -7.07 -22.32
C PHE A 127 7.63 -7.01 -21.75
N LYS A 128 7.47 -6.46 -20.55
CA LYS A 128 6.17 -6.27 -19.91
C LYS A 128 6.03 -4.82 -19.46
N LYS A 129 4.80 -4.33 -19.43
CA LYS A 129 4.52 -2.99 -18.91
C LYS A 129 4.31 -3.05 -17.41
N VAL A 130 5.27 -3.65 -16.72
CA VAL A 130 5.20 -3.89 -15.28
C VAL A 130 6.48 -3.42 -14.63
N ARG A 131 6.33 -2.76 -13.49
CA ARG A 131 7.44 -2.38 -12.62
C ARG A 131 7.31 -3.14 -11.30
N ILE A 132 8.43 -3.70 -10.84
CA ILE A 132 8.48 -4.50 -9.62
C ILE A 132 9.20 -3.71 -8.54
N PHE A 133 8.63 -3.74 -7.34
CA PHE A 133 9.17 -3.05 -6.17
C PHE A 133 9.49 -4.07 -5.09
N ASN A 134 10.76 -4.13 -4.68
CA ASN A 134 11.19 -4.96 -3.58
C ASN A 134 11.40 -4.06 -2.36
N CYS A 135 10.72 -4.38 -1.27
CA CYS A 135 10.70 -3.52 -0.10
C CYS A 135 11.10 -4.29 1.15
N ASN A 136 11.83 -3.62 2.04
CA ASN A 136 12.11 -4.15 3.37
C ASN A 136 10.91 -3.88 4.26
N PHE A 137 10.46 -4.90 4.98
CA PHE A 137 9.39 -4.76 5.97
C PHE A 137 9.96 -4.05 7.20
N GLU A 138 9.28 -3.00 7.66
CA GLU A 138 9.70 -2.25 8.84
C GLU A 138 8.81 -2.55 10.04
N GLU A 139 7.52 -2.34 9.89
CA GLU A 139 6.56 -2.57 10.98
C GLU A 139 5.15 -2.76 10.45
N ALA A 140 4.28 -3.29 11.30
CA ALA A 140 2.88 -3.46 10.98
C ALA A 140 2.02 -2.79 12.05
N THR A 141 0.94 -2.15 11.61
CA THR A 141 -0.06 -1.54 12.49
C THR A 141 -1.40 -2.20 12.23
N VAL A 142 -1.98 -2.78 13.28
CA VAL A 142 -3.30 -3.38 13.19
C VAL A 142 -4.33 -2.33 13.55
N LEU A 143 -5.29 -2.11 12.66
CA LEU A 143 -6.31 -1.08 12.80
C LEU A 143 -7.67 -1.62 13.18
N LYS A 144 -7.72 -2.88 13.55
CA LYS A 144 -8.99 -3.52 13.87
C LYS A 144 -9.63 -2.89 15.08
N ASP A 145 -10.84 -2.40 14.90
CA ASP A 145 -11.67 -1.93 16.01
C ASP A 145 -12.36 -3.12 16.66
N ASP A 146 -12.18 -3.23 17.93
CA ASP A 146 -12.90 -4.26 18.69
C ASP A 146 -14.31 -3.80 19.05
#